data_92ea02c4134dd92f91d6cbcfd0ca62e5
#
_entry.id   92ea02c4134dd92f91d6cbcfd0ca62e5
#
_cell.length_a   1.000
_cell.length_b   1.000
_cell.length_c   1.000
_cell.angle_alpha   90.00
_cell.angle_beta   90.00
_cell.angle_gamma   90.00
#
_symmetry.space_group_name_H-M   'P 1'
#
loop_
_entity.id
_entity.type
_entity.pdbx_description
1 polymer ?
#
loop_
_entity_poly.entity_id
_entity_poly.type
_entity_poly.pdbx_seq_one_letter_code
_entity_poly.pdbx_strand_id
1 'polypeptide(L)'
;MNWKKMIVIGALACGAAGLVAGCGGEKKAAAPAADKSAKPTKIVAGMDDTFAPMGFRDDKGEIVGFDIDMAKAVSKEIGIPIELKPIDWASKETELEYGRIDCIWNGFT
;
A
#
# COMPACT_ATOMS: atom_id res chain seq x y z
N MET A 1 45.62 2.89 -11.84
CA MET A 1 44.36 2.78 -12.56
C MET A 1 43.46 3.95 -12.21
N ASN A 2 43.14 4.76 -13.17
CA ASN A 2 42.38 5.98 -12.91
C ASN A 2 40.89 5.73 -12.96
N TRP A 3 40.38 5.25 -11.88
CA TRP A 3 38.96 5.05 -11.65
C TRP A 3 38.09 6.28 -12.03
N LYS A 4 38.63 7.47 -11.72
CA LYS A 4 37.89 8.71 -11.98
C LYS A 4 37.66 8.99 -13.47
N LYS A 5 38.53 8.50 -14.31
CA LYS A 5 38.38 8.70 -15.77
C LYS A 5 37.29 7.80 -16.36
N MET A 6 37.08 6.66 -15.79
CA MET A 6 36.03 5.75 -16.24
C MET A 6 34.64 6.28 -15.89
N ILE A 7 34.54 6.96 -14.76
CA ILE A 7 33.26 7.53 -14.32
C ILE A 7 32.81 8.66 -15.22
N VAL A 8 33.78 9.48 -15.67
CA VAL A 8 33.47 10.61 -16.56
C VAL A 8 32.95 10.17 -17.92
N ILE A 9 33.52 9.08 -18.44
CA ILE A 9 33.08 8.54 -19.74
C ILE A 9 31.68 7.93 -19.61
N GLY A 10 31.43 7.25 -18.52
CA GLY A 10 30.12 6.68 -18.25
C GLY A 10 29.04 7.74 -18.08
N ALA A 11 29.39 8.84 -17.47
CA ALA A 11 28.44 9.92 -17.24
C ALA A 11 27.99 10.58 -18.57
N LEU A 12 28.92 10.69 -19.51
CA LEU A 12 28.57 11.25 -20.79
C LEU A 12 27.67 10.38 -21.62
N ALA A 13 27.86 9.08 -21.55
CA ALA A 13 26.99 8.13 -22.23
C ALA A 13 25.59 8.11 -21.62
N CYS A 14 25.49 8.26 -20.31
CA CYS A 14 24.22 8.33 -19.64
C CYS A 14 23.41 9.57 -19.99
N GLY A 15 24.09 10.67 -20.29
CA GLY A 15 23.43 11.91 -20.68
C GLY A 15 22.67 11.78 -22.00
N ALA A 16 23.22 11.06 -22.94
CA ALA A 16 22.55 10.84 -24.22
C ALA A 16 21.34 9.90 -24.08
N ALA A 17 21.47 8.90 -23.27
CA ALA A 17 20.37 7.99 -22.99
C ALA A 17 19.25 8.65 -22.19
N GLY A 18 19.60 9.60 -21.38
CA GLY A 18 18.64 10.32 -20.56
C GLY A 18 17.60 11.10 -21.36
N LEU A 19 17.97 11.54 -22.52
CA LEU A 19 17.05 12.23 -23.40
C LEU A 19 15.95 11.35 -23.94
N VAL A 20 16.30 10.14 -24.28
CA VAL A 20 15.31 9.17 -24.77
C VAL A 20 14.37 8.76 -23.65
N ALA A 21 14.92 8.61 -22.48
CA ALA A 21 14.12 8.31 -21.31
C ALA A 21 13.21 9.48 -20.93
N GLY A 22 13.36 10.59 -21.60
CA GLY A 22 12.42 11.69 -21.47
C GLY A 22 10.99 11.25 -21.85
N CYS A 23 10.87 10.25 -22.65
CA CYS A 23 9.59 9.56 -22.81
C CYS A 23 9.06 9.06 -21.49
N GLY A 24 9.80 9.33 -20.53
CA GLY A 24 9.46 9.00 -19.25
C GLY A 24 8.16 9.47 -18.72
N GLY A 25 7.28 9.88 -19.52
CA GLY A 25 5.89 9.88 -19.15
C GLY A 25 5.50 8.55 -18.53
N GLU A 26 6.02 7.47 -19.01
CA GLU A 26 5.79 6.16 -18.45
C GLU A 26 6.34 5.99 -17.06
N LYS A 27 7.33 6.79 -16.73
CA LYS A 27 7.89 6.75 -15.39
C LYS A 27 6.85 6.90 -14.31
N LYS A 28 5.83 7.69 -14.56
CA LYS A 28 4.77 7.91 -13.59
C LYS A 28 4.05 6.62 -13.24
N ALA A 29 3.81 5.80 -14.23
CA ALA A 29 3.15 4.53 -14.00
C ALA A 29 4.10 3.49 -13.41
N ALA A 30 5.36 3.55 -13.80
CA ALA A 30 6.35 2.58 -13.32
C ALA A 30 6.82 2.84 -11.90
N ALA A 31 6.91 4.11 -11.51
CA ALA A 31 7.44 4.46 -10.19
C ALA A 31 6.70 3.81 -9.03
N PRO A 32 5.36 3.82 -8.95
CA PRO A 32 4.65 3.13 -7.89
C PRO A 32 4.90 1.61 -7.87
N ALA A 33 5.05 1.02 -9.04
CA ALA A 33 5.30 -0.41 -9.13
C ALA A 33 6.70 -0.80 -8.66
N ALA A 34 7.66 0.09 -8.79
CA ALA A 34 9.02 -0.18 -8.38
C ALA A 34 9.18 -0.29 -6.85
N ASP A 35 8.29 0.32 -6.10
CA ASP A 35 8.36 0.33 -4.64
C ASP A 35 7.77 -0.91 -3.97
N LYS A 36 7.37 -1.90 -4.72
CA LYS A 36 6.79 -3.13 -4.15
C LYS A 36 7.76 -3.88 -3.25
N SER A 37 9.05 -3.67 -3.42
CA SER A 37 10.05 -4.30 -2.56
C SER A 37 10.22 -3.59 -1.22
N ALA A 38 9.76 -2.37 -1.10
CA ALA A 38 9.85 -1.61 0.13
C ALA A 38 8.77 -2.08 1.12
N LYS A 39 9.15 -2.19 2.38
CA LYS A 39 8.20 -2.53 3.44
C LYS A 39 7.24 -1.34 3.61
N PRO A 40 5.93 -1.55 3.57
CA PRO A 40 4.98 -0.46 3.75
C PRO A 40 5.07 0.12 5.17
N THR A 41 4.81 1.41 5.29
CA THR A 41 4.77 2.09 6.58
C THR A 41 3.45 1.91 7.29
N LYS A 42 2.39 1.60 6.55
CA LYS A 42 1.05 1.41 7.06
C LYS A 42 0.25 0.58 6.06
N ILE A 43 -0.67 -0.24 6.57
CA ILE A 43 -1.63 -0.98 5.75
C ILE A 43 -3.02 -0.43 6.04
N VAL A 44 -3.73 -0.03 5.00
CA VAL A 44 -5.13 0.40 5.11
C VAL A 44 -6.02 -0.78 4.74
N ALA A 45 -6.73 -1.31 5.72
CA ALA A 45 -7.61 -2.46 5.55
C ALA A 45 -9.07 -2.01 5.50
N GLY A 46 -9.72 -2.23 4.38
CA GLY A 46 -11.14 -1.95 4.23
C GLY A 46 -12.00 -3.01 4.92
N MET A 47 -12.97 -2.58 5.70
CA MET A 47 -13.78 -3.49 6.48
C MET A 47 -15.24 -3.03 6.52
N ASP A 48 -16.12 -3.95 6.84
CA ASP A 48 -17.54 -3.67 7.07
C ASP A 48 -17.76 -3.48 8.58
N ASP A 49 -18.24 -2.32 8.96
CA ASP A 49 -18.52 -2.00 10.37
C ASP A 49 -19.96 -2.32 10.80
N THR A 50 -20.66 -3.11 10.00
CA THR A 50 -22.04 -3.55 10.30
C THR A 50 -22.17 -5.07 10.39
N PHE A 51 -21.05 -5.75 10.63
CA PHE A 51 -20.99 -7.22 10.62
C PHE A 51 -20.64 -7.76 12.02
N ALA A 52 -21.54 -7.56 12.97
CA ALA A 52 -21.34 -8.11 14.31
C ALA A 52 -21.43 -9.65 14.30
N PRO A 53 -20.62 -10.35 15.08
CA PRO A 53 -19.61 -9.88 16.02
C PRO A 53 -18.21 -9.70 15.42
N MET A 54 -18.07 -9.76 14.11
CA MET A 54 -16.79 -9.71 13.43
C MET A 54 -16.21 -8.31 13.37
N GLY A 55 -16.96 -7.35 12.81
CA GLY A 55 -16.61 -5.95 12.78
C GLY A 55 -17.85 -5.09 12.91
N PHE A 56 -17.90 -4.26 13.92
CA PHE A 56 -19.08 -3.43 14.18
C PHE A 56 -18.72 -2.24 15.04
N ARG A 57 -19.68 -1.34 15.22
CA ARG A 57 -19.51 -0.20 16.12
C ARG A 57 -20.17 -0.48 17.46
N ASP A 58 -19.45 -0.18 18.53
CA ASP A 58 -20.00 -0.28 19.89
C ASP A 58 -20.85 0.95 20.22
N ASP A 59 -21.34 1.00 21.45
CA ASP A 59 -22.19 2.09 21.93
C ASP A 59 -21.51 3.45 21.91
N LYS A 60 -20.18 3.48 21.86
CA LYS A 60 -19.38 4.70 21.78
C LYS A 60 -19.04 5.08 20.35
N GLY A 61 -19.46 4.27 19.39
CA GLY A 61 -19.14 4.46 17.98
C GLY A 61 -17.76 3.95 17.59
N GLU A 62 -17.07 3.23 18.47
CA GLU A 62 -15.77 2.67 18.17
C GLU A 62 -15.90 1.37 17.38
N ILE A 63 -14.96 1.14 16.50
CA ILE A 63 -14.92 -0.09 15.69
C ILE A 63 -14.32 -1.19 16.55
N VAL A 64 -15.09 -2.25 16.76
CA VAL A 64 -14.72 -3.38 17.61
C VAL A 64 -15.14 -4.69 16.96
N GLY A 65 -14.71 -5.80 17.53
CA GLY A 65 -15.09 -7.13 17.09
C GLY A 65 -13.91 -8.06 16.89
N PHE A 66 -14.21 -9.28 16.48
CA PHE A 66 -13.21 -10.32 16.28
C PHE A 66 -12.18 -9.93 15.24
N ASP A 67 -12.63 -9.42 14.10
CA ASP A 67 -11.74 -9.01 13.01
C ASP A 67 -10.82 -7.87 13.42
N ILE A 68 -11.32 -6.99 14.28
CA ILE A 68 -10.55 -5.85 14.78
C ILE A 68 -9.43 -6.35 15.72
N ASP A 69 -9.74 -7.27 16.60
CA ASP A 69 -8.75 -7.86 17.50
C ASP A 69 -7.69 -8.65 16.72
N MET A 70 -8.11 -9.37 15.68
CA MET A 70 -7.19 -10.06 14.78
C MET A 70 -6.27 -9.09 14.06
N ALA A 71 -6.80 -8.00 13.54
CA ALA A 71 -6.00 -6.99 12.86
C ALA A 71 -4.95 -6.37 13.78
N LYS A 72 -5.34 -6.10 15.03
CA LYS A 72 -4.40 -5.58 16.04
C LYS A 72 -3.29 -6.58 16.34
N ALA A 73 -3.63 -7.85 16.47
CA ALA A 73 -2.66 -8.91 16.72
C ALA A 73 -1.68 -9.07 15.54
N VAL A 74 -2.20 -9.08 14.32
CA VAL A 74 -1.39 -9.17 13.12
C VAL A 74 -0.46 -7.96 13.00
N SER A 75 -0.99 -6.77 13.21
CA SER A 75 -0.22 -5.52 13.18
C SER A 75 0.97 -5.57 14.13
N LYS A 76 0.73 -6.05 15.35
CA LYS A 76 1.78 -6.22 16.36
C LYS A 76 2.83 -7.22 15.91
N GLU A 77 2.40 -8.34 15.33
CA GLU A 77 3.28 -9.42 14.93
C GLU A 77 4.18 -9.04 13.75
N ILE A 78 3.63 -8.35 12.76
CA ILE A 78 4.39 -7.93 11.58
C ILE A 78 5.13 -6.60 11.77
N GLY A 79 4.81 -5.85 12.82
CA GLY A 79 5.42 -4.56 13.09
C GLY A 79 5.01 -3.45 12.12
N ILE A 80 3.87 -3.60 11.45
CA ILE A 80 3.33 -2.60 10.53
C ILE A 80 1.94 -2.20 11.03
N PRO A 81 1.67 -0.90 11.24
CA PRO A 81 0.34 -0.44 11.64
C PRO A 81 -0.72 -0.83 10.61
N ILE A 82 -1.82 -1.37 11.07
CA ILE A 82 -3.00 -1.65 10.25
C ILE A 82 -4.10 -0.66 10.63
N GLU A 83 -4.45 0.19 9.68
CA GLU A 83 -5.57 1.12 9.83
C GLU A 83 -6.83 0.45 9.30
N LEU A 84 -7.81 0.28 10.16
CA LEU A 84 -9.11 -0.28 9.78
C LEU A 84 -10.00 0.85 9.27
N LYS A 85 -10.35 0.78 8.00
CA LYS A 85 -11.16 1.80 7.34
C LYS A 85 -12.53 1.21 6.99
N PRO A 86 -13.60 1.68 7.62
CA PRO A 86 -14.94 1.29 7.19
C PRO A 86 -15.21 1.75 5.77
N ILE A 87 -15.72 0.85 4.97
CA ILE A 87 -16.06 1.12 3.56
C ILE A 87 -17.49 0.67 3.28
N ASP A 88 -18.07 1.20 2.22
CA ASP A 88 -19.28 0.63 1.67
C ASP A 88 -18.93 -0.73 1.07
N TRP A 89 -19.53 -1.77 1.64
CA TRP A 89 -19.17 -3.15 1.29
C TRP A 89 -19.42 -3.47 -0.19
N ALA A 90 -20.43 -2.84 -0.79
CA ALA A 90 -20.71 -3.01 -2.21
C ALA A 90 -19.61 -2.43 -3.10
N SER A 91 -18.81 -1.51 -2.57
CA SER A 91 -17.74 -0.83 -3.31
C SER A 91 -16.34 -1.37 -2.99
N LYS A 92 -16.24 -2.47 -2.28
CA LYS A 92 -14.95 -2.98 -1.76
C LYS A 92 -13.89 -3.22 -2.84
N GLU A 93 -14.29 -3.80 -3.94
CA GLU A 93 -13.39 -4.03 -5.07
C GLU A 93 -12.92 -2.71 -5.69
N THR A 94 -13.84 -1.77 -5.84
CA THR A 94 -13.53 -0.44 -6.37
C THR A 94 -12.57 0.32 -5.46
N GLU A 95 -12.78 0.24 -4.15
CA GLU A 95 -11.86 0.84 -3.18
C GLU A 95 -10.44 0.26 -3.29
N LEU A 96 -10.36 -1.03 -3.50
CA LEU A 96 -9.09 -1.73 -3.69
C LEU A 96 -8.43 -1.34 -5.01
N GLU A 97 -9.21 -1.33 -6.09
CA GLU A 97 -8.73 -1.01 -7.43
C GLU A 97 -8.17 0.40 -7.53
N TYR A 98 -8.83 1.37 -6.92
CA TYR A 98 -8.37 2.75 -6.90
C TYR A 98 -7.31 3.04 -5.83
N GLY A 99 -6.90 2.04 -5.08
CA GLY A 99 -5.84 2.21 -4.09
C GLY A 99 -6.23 2.98 -2.85
N ARG A 100 -7.53 3.11 -2.58
CA ARG A 100 -8.02 3.75 -1.37
C ARG A 100 -7.88 2.87 -0.13
N ILE A 101 -7.80 1.56 -0.35
CA ILE A 101 -7.44 0.57 0.64
C ILE A 101 -6.36 -0.35 0.06
N ASP A 102 -5.58 -0.96 0.93
CA ASP A 102 -4.52 -1.89 0.52
C ASP A 102 -5.00 -3.33 0.50
N CYS A 103 -5.97 -3.66 1.34
CA CYS A 103 -6.57 -4.98 1.40
C CYS A 103 -7.99 -4.88 1.95
N ILE A 104 -8.73 -5.96 1.76
CA ILE A 104 -10.06 -6.15 2.34
C ILE A 104 -9.89 -7.06 3.56
N TRP A 105 -10.45 -6.64 4.68
CA TRP A 105 -10.31 -7.34 5.95
C TRP A 105 -11.68 -7.55 6.56
N ASN A 106 -12.20 -8.75 6.47
CA ASN A 106 -13.55 -9.05 6.99
C ASN A 106 -13.71 -10.54 7.26
N GLY A 107 -14.70 -10.88 8.05
CA GLY A 107 -15.13 -12.27 8.20
C GLY A 107 -15.68 -12.80 6.88
N PHE A 108 -15.39 -14.05 6.59
CA PHE A 108 -15.92 -14.73 5.41
C PHE A 108 -17.01 -15.71 5.82
N THR A 109 -18.14 -15.64 5.13
CA THR A 109 -19.26 -16.57 5.35
C THR A 109 -19.68 -17.23 4.05
#